data_186c9a523b7e741e2461b467dc16ccd9
#
_entry.id   186c9a523b7e741e2461b467dc16ccd9
#
_cell.length_a   1.000
_cell.length_b   1.000
_cell.length_c   1.000
_cell.angle_alpha   90.00
_cell.angle_beta   90.00
_cell.angle_gamma   90.00
#
_symmetry.space_group_name_H-M   'P 1'
#
loop_
_entity.id
_entity.type
_entity.pdbx_description
1 polymer ?
#
loop_
_entity_poly.entity_id
_entity_poly.type
_entity_poly.pdbx_seq_one_letter_code
_entity_poly.pdbx_strand_id
1 'polypeptide(L)'
;MKTTRLLFCAIFCLLPVIAKAQEATVWTVACVNCGQFHYGDKKTAPEDYRRRWQELFADVDADVFFMEDNPSDFPFNTIRFPKFDIRADAKATPVSATIIKLTNEIDGHKSPRYRAFRLVYNISGKKVAFYGMHLVAEGHIKVKKAEGEQWSLSQKLRQIQFKELIQDAKQFDGAVFTGDFNAQIPEEYDVFKQNGFTLSNCSETYGATATLRDIPADNIIVSPGIKILEFKILKNYKLDTDHFPLVARLQF
;
A
#
# COMPACT_ATOMS: atom_id res chain seq x y z
N MET A 1 -26.44 8.90 79.71
CA MET A 1 -25.40 8.75 78.69
C MET A 1 -26.06 8.73 77.32
N LYS A 2 -25.95 9.82 76.52
CA LYS A 2 -26.50 9.91 75.15
C LYS A 2 -25.34 9.77 74.17
N THR A 3 -25.32 8.70 73.44
CA THR A 3 -24.31 8.40 72.41
C THR A 3 -24.72 9.06 71.08
N THR A 4 -24.00 10.11 70.69
CA THR A 4 -24.18 10.79 69.40
C THR A 4 -23.44 10.02 68.34
N ARG A 5 -24.12 9.44 67.33
CA ARG A 5 -23.56 8.83 66.14
C ARG A 5 -23.26 9.93 65.11
N LEU A 6 -21.98 10.17 64.81
CA LEU A 6 -21.56 10.98 63.65
C LEU A 6 -21.74 10.15 62.37
N LEU A 7 -22.56 10.66 61.49
CA LEU A 7 -22.72 10.13 60.11
C LEU A 7 -21.72 10.83 59.21
N PHE A 8 -20.67 10.10 58.77
CA PHE A 8 -19.76 10.59 57.74
C PHE A 8 -20.39 10.40 56.36
N CYS A 9 -20.86 11.48 55.74
CA CYS A 9 -21.24 11.49 54.34
C CYS A 9 -19.96 11.64 53.51
N ALA A 10 -19.50 10.54 52.90
CA ALA A 10 -18.48 10.59 51.85
C ALA A 10 -19.08 11.12 50.56
N ILE A 11 -18.83 12.38 50.22
CA ILE A 11 -19.16 12.96 48.90
C ILE A 11 -18.15 12.43 47.92
N PHE A 12 -18.50 11.42 47.12
CA PHE A 12 -17.75 11.04 45.92
C PHE A 12 -17.97 12.11 44.84
N CYS A 13 -17.01 13.02 44.69
CA CYS A 13 -16.93 13.88 43.53
C CYS A 13 -16.62 13.02 42.29
N LEU A 14 -17.62 12.61 41.55
CA LEU A 14 -17.48 12.11 40.17
C LEU A 14 -17.05 13.27 39.29
N LEU A 15 -15.72 13.46 39.16
CA LEU A 15 -15.18 14.29 38.12
C LEU A 15 -15.48 13.61 36.76
N PRO A 16 -16.19 14.26 35.84
CA PRO A 16 -16.33 13.71 34.50
C PRO A 16 -14.94 13.66 33.88
N VAL A 17 -14.43 12.46 33.67
CA VAL A 17 -13.28 12.25 32.79
C VAL A 17 -13.75 12.62 31.39
N ILE A 18 -13.54 13.87 31.02
CA ILE A 18 -13.69 14.31 29.61
C ILE A 18 -12.56 13.61 28.87
N ALA A 19 -12.84 12.43 28.32
CA ALA A 19 -11.99 11.80 27.34
C ALA A 19 -11.91 12.78 26.16
N LYS A 20 -10.79 13.51 26.04
CA LYS A 20 -10.49 14.25 24.82
C LYS A 20 -10.57 13.23 23.68
N ALA A 21 -11.54 13.40 22.80
CA ALA A 21 -11.55 12.64 21.56
C ALA A 21 -10.19 12.89 20.89
N GLN A 22 -9.40 11.84 20.74
CA GLN A 22 -8.12 11.94 20.07
C GLN A 22 -8.42 12.34 18.63
N GLU A 23 -7.90 13.50 18.20
CA GLU A 23 -8.08 13.94 16.83
C GLU A 23 -7.59 12.85 15.89
N ALA A 24 -8.43 12.48 14.94
CA ALA A 24 -8.12 11.44 13.99
C ALA A 24 -6.94 11.88 13.12
N THR A 25 -5.89 11.09 13.11
CA THR A 25 -4.70 11.36 12.30
C THR A 25 -4.99 11.01 10.84
N VAL A 26 -4.75 11.93 9.92
CA VAL A 26 -4.95 11.73 8.48
C VAL A 26 -3.59 11.74 7.77
N TRP A 27 -3.33 10.72 6.97
CA TRP A 27 -2.13 10.64 6.13
C TRP A 27 -2.51 10.53 4.66
N THR A 28 -1.69 11.14 3.80
CA THR A 28 -1.72 10.95 2.35
C THR A 28 -0.72 9.85 1.99
N VAL A 29 -1.22 8.80 1.35
CA VAL A 29 -0.43 7.65 0.90
C VAL A 29 -0.50 7.56 -0.61
N ALA A 30 0.64 7.38 -1.26
CA ALA A 30 0.72 7.27 -2.70
C ALA A 30 1.59 6.10 -3.14
N CYS A 31 1.37 5.61 -4.36
CA CYS A 31 2.24 4.65 -5.02
C CYS A 31 2.24 4.81 -6.53
N VAL A 32 3.31 4.35 -7.17
CA VAL A 32 3.41 4.25 -8.62
C VAL A 32 4.48 3.23 -9.03
N ASN A 33 4.16 2.38 -9.99
CA ASN A 33 5.16 1.60 -10.70
C ASN A 33 5.86 2.50 -11.73
N CYS A 34 7.18 2.69 -11.57
CA CYS A 34 7.99 3.57 -12.42
C CYS A 34 8.38 2.91 -13.76
N GLY A 35 8.10 1.62 -13.95
CA GLY A 35 8.36 0.86 -15.18
C GLY A 35 9.83 0.84 -15.59
N GLN A 36 10.78 1.08 -14.65
CA GLN A 36 12.21 1.29 -14.93
C GLN A 36 12.47 2.32 -16.04
N PHE A 37 11.47 3.18 -16.29
CA PHE A 37 11.48 4.19 -17.37
C PHE A 37 11.64 3.62 -18.78
N HIS A 38 11.21 2.37 -18.99
CA HIS A 38 11.35 1.70 -20.28
C HIS A 38 10.29 2.14 -21.32
N TYR A 39 9.17 2.70 -20.86
CA TYR A 39 8.02 3.00 -21.69
C TYR A 39 7.96 4.45 -22.17
N GLY A 40 8.89 5.28 -21.72
CA GLY A 40 8.94 6.68 -22.10
C GLY A 40 9.48 6.91 -23.51
N ASP A 41 9.19 8.08 -24.05
CA ASP A 41 9.86 8.58 -25.23
C ASP A 41 11.36 8.74 -24.91
N LYS A 42 12.19 7.86 -25.48
CA LYS A 42 13.67 7.90 -25.34
C LYS A 42 14.30 9.26 -25.71
N LYS A 43 13.49 10.17 -26.27
CA LYS A 43 13.88 11.54 -26.62
C LYS A 43 13.63 12.53 -25.50
N THR A 44 12.93 12.15 -24.41
CA THR A 44 12.75 13.06 -23.28
C THR A 44 14.09 13.31 -22.60
N ALA A 45 14.48 14.57 -22.48
CA ALA A 45 15.71 14.94 -21.80
C ALA A 45 15.64 14.53 -20.33
N PRO A 46 16.74 14.01 -19.74
CA PRO A 46 16.77 13.55 -18.35
C PRO A 46 16.28 14.58 -17.33
N GLU A 47 16.57 15.88 -17.56
CA GLU A 47 16.12 16.99 -16.73
C GLU A 47 14.61 17.20 -16.78
N ASP A 48 13.98 17.10 -17.95
CA ASP A 48 12.53 17.21 -18.11
C ASP A 48 11.82 16.05 -17.43
N TYR A 49 12.40 14.88 -17.52
CA TYR A 49 11.94 13.70 -16.84
C TYR A 49 11.95 13.89 -15.31
N ARG A 50 13.10 14.31 -14.74
CA ARG A 50 13.24 14.61 -13.32
C ARG A 50 12.25 15.67 -12.85
N ARG A 51 12.05 16.73 -13.62
CA ARG A 51 11.14 17.81 -13.33
C ARG A 51 9.68 17.30 -13.18
N ARG A 52 9.21 16.47 -14.10
CA ARG A 52 7.84 15.89 -14.05
C ARG A 52 7.61 15.05 -12.79
N TRP A 53 8.61 14.28 -12.40
CA TRP A 53 8.51 13.50 -11.15
C TRP A 53 8.55 14.41 -9.92
N GLN A 54 9.37 15.45 -9.92
CA GLN A 54 9.41 16.45 -8.84
C GLN A 54 8.08 17.20 -8.72
N GLU A 55 7.45 17.56 -9.83
CA GLU A 55 6.11 18.16 -9.87
C GLU A 55 5.08 17.20 -9.25
N LEU A 56 5.06 15.93 -9.66
CA LEU A 56 4.18 14.93 -9.05
C LEU A 56 4.37 14.83 -7.53
N PHE A 57 5.61 14.73 -7.06
CA PHE A 57 5.89 14.61 -5.63
C PHE A 57 5.45 15.86 -4.85
N ALA A 58 5.70 17.05 -5.40
CA ALA A 58 5.29 18.31 -4.80
C ALA A 58 3.77 18.47 -4.74
N ASP A 59 3.08 18.10 -5.82
CA ASP A 59 1.62 18.23 -5.91
C ASP A 59 0.89 17.22 -5.02
N VAL A 60 1.40 16.00 -4.92
CA VAL A 60 0.82 14.93 -4.09
C VAL A 60 1.12 15.17 -2.61
N ASP A 61 2.31 15.65 -2.30
CA ASP A 61 2.80 15.91 -0.93
C ASP A 61 2.46 14.76 0.05
N ALA A 62 2.74 13.52 -0.36
CA ALA A 62 2.40 12.34 0.39
C ALA A 62 3.19 12.23 1.71
N ASP A 63 2.56 11.68 2.75
CA ASP A 63 3.25 11.30 3.99
C ASP A 63 4.09 10.05 3.78
N VAL A 64 3.63 9.14 2.91
CA VAL A 64 4.39 7.97 2.44
C VAL A 64 4.11 7.76 0.96
N PHE A 65 5.16 7.72 0.15
CA PHE A 65 5.09 7.46 -1.29
C PHE A 65 5.92 6.21 -1.62
N PHE A 66 5.28 5.16 -2.12
CA PHE A 66 5.96 3.96 -2.61
C PHE A 66 6.18 4.02 -4.12
N MET A 67 7.35 3.57 -4.54
CA MET A 67 7.77 3.53 -5.95
C MET A 67 8.30 2.14 -6.27
N GLU A 68 7.65 1.48 -7.21
CA GLU A 68 8.05 0.17 -7.72
C GLU A 68 8.82 0.33 -9.03
N ASP A 69 9.64 -0.67 -9.40
CA ASP A 69 10.51 -0.66 -10.58
C ASP A 69 11.33 0.63 -10.72
N ASN A 70 11.79 1.16 -9.58
CA ASN A 70 12.53 2.41 -9.54
C ASN A 70 14.00 2.19 -9.90
N PRO A 71 14.57 2.90 -10.89
CA PRO A 71 15.97 2.79 -11.25
C PRO A 71 16.91 3.28 -10.14
N SER A 72 18.13 2.76 -10.12
CA SER A 72 19.11 2.96 -9.04
C SER A 72 19.58 4.40 -8.85
N ASP A 73 19.46 5.24 -9.85
CA ASP A 73 19.98 6.59 -9.95
C ASP A 73 18.94 7.70 -9.73
N PHE A 74 17.73 7.35 -9.35
CA PHE A 74 16.67 8.32 -9.11
C PHE A 74 16.99 9.21 -7.89
N PRO A 75 16.98 10.54 -8.03
CA PRO A 75 17.64 11.47 -7.12
C PRO A 75 16.81 11.90 -5.89
N PHE A 76 15.93 11.04 -5.35
CA PHE A 76 15.15 11.39 -4.17
C PHE A 76 15.81 10.92 -2.87
N ASN A 77 15.53 11.62 -1.76
CA ASN A 77 15.88 11.24 -0.38
C ASN A 77 15.07 10.02 0.07
N THR A 78 15.22 8.91 -0.65
CA THR A 78 14.41 7.72 -0.43
C THR A 78 15.04 6.79 0.59
N ILE A 79 14.22 6.11 1.36
CA ILE A 79 14.65 4.96 2.15
C ILE A 79 15.05 3.87 1.16
N ARG A 80 16.36 3.65 1.02
CA ARG A 80 16.92 2.72 0.02
C ARG A 80 17.22 1.38 0.65
N PHE A 81 16.75 0.31 0.02
CA PHE A 81 17.31 -1.01 0.22
C PHE A 81 18.17 -1.37 -0.99
N PRO A 82 19.47 -1.71 -0.81
CA PRO A 82 20.32 -2.14 -1.91
C PRO A 82 19.71 -3.34 -2.62
N LYS A 83 19.70 -3.31 -3.97
CA LYS A 83 19.24 -4.41 -4.83
C LYS A 83 17.72 -4.73 -4.75
N PHE A 84 16.91 -3.77 -4.36
CA PHE A 84 15.48 -3.93 -4.34
C PHE A 84 14.81 -2.87 -5.21
N ASP A 85 13.81 -3.27 -5.98
CA ASP A 85 13.13 -2.44 -6.96
C ASP A 85 11.99 -1.58 -6.37
N ILE A 86 11.73 -1.71 -5.06
CA ILE A 86 10.75 -0.89 -4.34
C ILE A 86 11.47 0.09 -3.43
N ARG A 87 11.02 1.33 -3.45
CA ARG A 87 11.51 2.41 -2.58
C ARG A 87 10.32 3.11 -1.94
N ALA A 88 10.60 3.80 -0.86
CA ALA A 88 9.65 4.69 -0.25
C ALA A 88 10.29 6.05 0.03
N ASP A 89 9.56 7.12 -0.23
CA ASP A 89 9.80 8.42 0.37
C ASP A 89 8.79 8.62 1.50
N ALA A 90 9.23 9.16 2.64
CA ALA A 90 8.37 9.31 3.80
C ALA A 90 8.77 10.53 4.62
N LYS A 91 7.78 11.34 5.00
CA LYS A 91 7.98 12.52 5.86
C LYS A 91 8.36 12.13 7.29
N ALA A 92 7.76 11.04 7.80
CA ALA A 92 8.03 10.53 9.14
C ALA A 92 9.06 9.40 9.11
N THR A 93 9.87 9.28 10.16
CA THR A 93 10.78 8.15 10.34
C THR A 93 10.00 6.91 10.78
N PRO A 94 10.09 5.77 10.07
CA PRO A 94 9.45 4.54 10.49
C PRO A 94 10.13 3.97 11.75
N VAL A 95 9.36 3.30 12.59
CA VAL A 95 9.87 2.53 13.74
C VAL A 95 10.70 1.34 13.27
N SER A 96 10.32 0.74 12.16
CA SER A 96 11.09 -0.31 11.49
C SER A 96 10.84 -0.33 10.00
N ALA A 97 11.85 -0.84 9.26
CA ALA A 97 11.79 -1.05 7.83
C ALA A 97 12.34 -2.45 7.52
N THR A 98 11.57 -3.28 6.80
CA THR A 98 11.89 -4.69 6.60
C THR A 98 11.49 -5.16 5.21
N ILE A 99 12.30 -6.04 4.61
CA ILE A 99 11.93 -6.78 3.40
C ILE A 99 11.23 -8.07 3.81
N ILE A 100 10.01 -8.26 3.32
CA ILE A 100 9.23 -9.46 3.50
C ILE A 100 9.48 -10.37 2.29
N LYS A 101 9.94 -11.58 2.55
CA LYS A 101 10.08 -12.59 1.50
C LYS A 101 8.76 -13.33 1.37
N LEU A 102 8.29 -13.45 0.14
CA LEU A 102 7.07 -14.15 -0.24
C LEU A 102 7.42 -15.41 -1.02
N THR A 103 6.49 -16.33 -1.10
CA THR A 103 6.62 -17.51 -1.97
C THR A 103 6.84 -17.05 -3.43
N ASN A 104 7.81 -17.67 -4.09
CA ASN A 104 8.20 -17.31 -5.47
C ASN A 104 8.15 -18.47 -6.45
N GLU A 105 7.63 -19.62 -6.03
CA GLU A 105 7.57 -20.82 -6.85
C GLU A 105 6.21 -21.50 -6.71
N ILE A 106 5.69 -21.98 -7.82
CA ILE A 106 4.48 -22.80 -7.91
C ILE A 106 4.66 -23.84 -9.01
N ASP A 107 4.39 -25.12 -8.71
CA ASP A 107 4.50 -26.22 -9.66
C ASP A 107 5.87 -26.27 -10.40
N GLY A 108 6.97 -25.99 -9.68
CA GLY A 108 8.32 -25.96 -10.24
C GLY A 108 8.66 -24.70 -11.06
N HIS A 109 7.76 -23.74 -11.15
CA HIS A 109 7.96 -22.49 -11.90
C HIS A 109 8.21 -21.31 -10.96
N LYS A 110 9.34 -20.59 -11.17
CA LYS A 110 9.78 -19.48 -10.33
C LYS A 110 9.39 -18.11 -10.92
N SER A 111 9.04 -17.19 -10.03
CA SER A 111 8.88 -15.78 -10.34
C SER A 111 10.04 -14.94 -9.75
N PRO A 112 10.52 -13.91 -10.44
CA PRO A 112 11.48 -12.96 -9.87
C PRO A 112 10.83 -12.03 -8.81
N ARG A 113 9.51 -11.90 -8.79
CA ARG A 113 8.74 -11.00 -7.91
C ARG A 113 8.25 -11.76 -6.68
N TYR A 114 8.94 -11.63 -5.55
CA TYR A 114 8.66 -12.38 -4.33
C TYR A 114 8.99 -11.61 -3.05
N ARG A 115 8.98 -10.28 -3.13
CA ARG A 115 9.32 -9.43 -2.00
C ARG A 115 8.34 -8.28 -1.89
N ALA A 116 8.03 -7.91 -0.65
CA ALA A 116 7.37 -6.68 -0.31
C ALA A 116 8.28 -5.89 0.64
N PHE A 117 8.14 -4.57 0.61
CA PHE A 117 8.82 -3.66 1.50
C PHE A 117 7.84 -3.18 2.56
N ARG A 118 8.14 -3.41 3.84
CA ARG A 118 7.28 -3.02 4.96
C ARG A 118 7.93 -1.92 5.78
N LEU A 119 7.22 -0.81 5.95
CA LEU A 119 7.51 0.25 6.92
C LEU A 119 6.49 0.17 8.05
N VAL A 120 6.94 0.30 9.29
CA VAL A 120 6.04 0.34 10.45
C VAL A 120 6.12 1.71 11.10
N TYR A 121 4.98 2.32 11.36
CA TYR A 121 4.87 3.60 12.06
C TYR A 121 4.05 3.45 13.33
N ASN A 122 4.31 4.33 14.30
CA ASN A 122 3.43 4.51 15.44
C ASN A 122 2.51 5.69 15.13
N ILE A 123 1.25 5.41 14.82
CA ILE A 123 0.23 6.41 14.50
C ILE A 123 -0.82 6.39 15.61
N SER A 124 -0.93 7.49 16.36
CA SER A 124 -1.90 7.60 17.46
C SER A 124 -1.79 6.45 18.49
N GLY A 125 -0.56 6.00 18.78
CA GLY A 125 -0.28 4.92 19.73
C GLY A 125 -0.47 3.50 19.16
N LYS A 126 -0.85 3.36 17.88
CA LYS A 126 -1.03 2.08 17.18
C LYS A 126 0.16 1.80 16.26
N LYS A 127 0.60 0.55 16.20
CA LYS A 127 1.59 0.10 15.20
C LYS A 127 0.89 -0.19 13.89
N VAL A 128 1.11 0.64 12.89
CA VAL A 128 0.54 0.51 11.55
C VAL A 128 1.65 0.12 10.56
N ALA A 129 1.43 -0.96 9.82
CA ALA A 129 2.35 -1.44 8.80
C ALA A 129 1.92 -0.95 7.41
N PHE A 130 2.86 -0.38 6.67
CA PHE A 130 2.69 0.05 5.28
C PHE A 130 3.53 -0.86 4.39
N TYR A 131 2.90 -1.49 3.42
CA TYR A 131 3.55 -2.39 2.49
C TYR A 131 3.60 -1.77 1.10
N GLY A 132 4.82 -1.62 0.56
CA GLY A 132 5.04 -1.39 -0.86
C GLY A 132 5.32 -2.73 -1.55
N MET A 133 4.69 -3.01 -2.66
CA MET A 133 4.82 -4.29 -3.32
C MET A 133 4.84 -4.20 -4.83
N HIS A 134 5.59 -5.13 -5.43
CA HIS A 134 5.56 -5.39 -6.86
C HIS A 134 5.52 -6.90 -7.04
N LEU A 135 4.35 -7.45 -7.27
CA LEU A 135 4.10 -8.88 -7.25
C LEU A 135 4.27 -9.52 -8.63
N VAL A 136 4.07 -10.85 -8.71
CA VAL A 136 4.27 -11.59 -9.94
C VAL A 136 3.36 -11.10 -11.06
N ALA A 137 3.96 -10.65 -12.17
CA ALA A 137 3.22 -10.22 -13.36
C ALA A 137 2.70 -11.42 -14.17
N GLU A 138 1.63 -11.19 -14.92
CA GLU A 138 1.19 -12.16 -15.90
C GLU A 138 2.28 -12.35 -16.97
N GLY A 139 2.58 -13.61 -17.30
CA GLY A 139 3.65 -13.95 -18.24
C GLY A 139 5.04 -14.13 -17.60
N HIS A 140 5.26 -13.85 -16.32
CA HIS A 140 6.49 -14.26 -15.63
C HIS A 140 6.59 -15.77 -15.55
N ILE A 141 5.46 -16.46 -15.36
CA ILE A 141 5.37 -17.91 -15.46
C ILE A 141 4.84 -18.25 -16.84
N LYS A 142 5.75 -18.65 -17.74
CA LYS A 142 5.47 -18.91 -19.17
C LYS A 142 4.81 -20.29 -19.38
N VAL A 143 3.75 -20.56 -18.64
CA VAL A 143 2.95 -21.77 -18.80
C VAL A 143 1.57 -21.38 -19.28
N LYS A 144 1.12 -21.98 -20.36
CA LYS A 144 -0.26 -21.75 -20.83
C LYS A 144 -1.24 -22.27 -19.80
N LYS A 145 -2.25 -21.46 -19.50
CA LYS A 145 -3.37 -21.88 -18.67
C LYS A 145 -4.03 -23.12 -19.32
N ALA A 146 -4.23 -24.18 -18.53
CA ALA A 146 -4.92 -25.36 -19.02
C ALA A 146 -6.38 -25.06 -19.35
N GLU A 147 -6.94 -25.83 -20.29
CA GLU A 147 -8.35 -25.71 -20.63
C GLU A 147 -9.22 -26.02 -19.39
N GLY A 148 -10.23 -25.20 -19.13
CA GLY A 148 -11.11 -25.32 -17.96
C GLY A 148 -10.54 -24.72 -16.65
N GLU A 149 -9.28 -24.32 -16.62
CA GLU A 149 -8.72 -23.63 -15.46
C GLU A 149 -9.23 -22.17 -15.37
N GLN A 150 -9.64 -21.74 -14.18
CA GLN A 150 -10.09 -20.36 -13.97
C GLN A 150 -8.91 -19.38 -14.00
N TRP A 151 -7.79 -19.73 -13.37
CA TRP A 151 -6.65 -18.85 -13.16
C TRP A 151 -5.34 -19.42 -13.72
N SER A 152 -4.47 -18.54 -14.22
CA SER A 152 -3.09 -18.89 -14.59
C SER A 152 -2.24 -19.23 -13.37
N LEU A 153 -1.06 -19.82 -13.58
CA LEU A 153 -0.11 -20.06 -12.49
C LEU A 153 0.38 -18.77 -11.85
N SER A 154 0.54 -17.68 -12.64
CA SER A 154 0.88 -16.35 -12.12
C SER A 154 -0.20 -15.85 -11.17
N GLN A 155 -1.47 -15.98 -11.53
CA GLN A 155 -2.61 -15.61 -10.68
C GLN A 155 -2.66 -16.46 -9.41
N LYS A 156 -2.49 -17.78 -9.53
CA LYS A 156 -2.45 -18.69 -8.36
C LYS A 156 -1.32 -18.33 -7.41
N LEU A 157 -0.12 -18.00 -7.93
CA LEU A 157 1.01 -17.56 -7.11
C LEU A 157 0.74 -16.23 -6.42
N ARG A 158 0.11 -15.26 -7.11
CA ARG A 158 -0.33 -14.01 -6.47
C ARG A 158 -1.28 -14.24 -5.31
N GLN A 159 -2.21 -15.18 -5.44
CA GLN A 159 -3.12 -15.53 -4.33
C GLN A 159 -2.38 -16.09 -3.10
N ILE A 160 -1.30 -16.83 -3.30
CA ILE A 160 -0.43 -17.29 -2.20
C ILE A 160 0.24 -16.05 -1.57
N GLN A 161 0.85 -15.20 -2.37
CA GLN A 161 1.53 -13.98 -1.91
C GLN A 161 0.57 -13.03 -1.16
N PHE A 162 -0.67 -12.87 -1.63
CA PHE A 162 -1.70 -12.08 -0.93
C PHE A 162 -2.01 -12.63 0.46
N LYS A 163 -2.17 -13.96 0.58
CA LYS A 163 -2.42 -14.62 1.87
C LYS A 163 -1.25 -14.44 2.83
N GLU A 164 -0.01 -14.52 2.35
CA GLU A 164 1.20 -14.31 3.15
C GLU A 164 1.28 -12.87 3.67
N LEU A 165 0.98 -11.88 2.83
CA LEU A 165 0.93 -10.47 3.21
C LEU A 165 -0.16 -10.20 4.26
N ILE A 166 -1.37 -10.74 4.05
CA ILE A 166 -2.46 -10.63 5.02
C ILE A 166 -2.08 -11.28 6.35
N GLN A 167 -1.39 -12.43 6.31
CA GLN A 167 -0.94 -13.11 7.53
C GLN A 167 0.14 -12.30 8.27
N ASP A 168 1.09 -11.70 7.55
CA ASP A 168 2.10 -10.81 8.14
C ASP A 168 1.44 -9.58 8.78
N ALA A 169 0.41 -9.02 8.15
CA ALA A 169 -0.30 -7.83 8.64
C ALA A 169 -1.03 -8.05 9.97
N LYS A 170 -1.38 -9.27 10.33
CA LYS A 170 -2.05 -9.59 11.60
C LYS A 170 -1.21 -9.31 12.86
N GLN A 171 0.10 -9.02 12.69
CA GLN A 171 1.00 -8.67 13.78
C GLN A 171 0.87 -7.18 14.20
N PHE A 172 0.09 -6.38 13.48
CA PHE A 172 -0.03 -4.94 13.64
C PHE A 172 -1.45 -4.53 13.95
N ASP A 173 -1.61 -3.34 14.54
CA ASP A 173 -2.92 -2.76 14.86
C ASP A 173 -3.65 -2.26 13.61
N GLY A 174 -2.92 -2.06 12.52
CA GLY A 174 -3.43 -1.67 11.21
C GLY A 174 -2.43 -1.96 10.10
N ALA A 175 -2.94 -2.07 8.87
CA ALA A 175 -2.14 -2.32 7.69
C ALA A 175 -2.64 -1.54 6.48
N VAL A 176 -1.69 -1.06 5.66
CA VAL A 176 -1.93 -0.42 4.37
C VAL A 176 -1.07 -1.14 3.34
N PHE A 177 -1.68 -1.72 2.32
CA PHE A 177 -0.99 -2.35 1.19
C PHE A 177 -1.06 -1.43 0.00
N THR A 178 0.08 -1.19 -0.66
CA THR A 178 0.18 -0.26 -1.80
C THR A 178 1.07 -0.85 -2.89
N GLY A 179 0.85 -0.42 -4.13
CA GLY A 179 1.74 -0.70 -5.24
C GLY A 179 1.14 -1.59 -6.30
N ASP A 180 2.03 -2.19 -7.09
CA ASP A 180 1.67 -3.04 -8.21
C ASP A 180 1.39 -4.49 -7.75
N PHE A 181 0.12 -4.80 -7.61
CA PHE A 181 -0.36 -6.16 -7.33
C PHE A 181 -0.31 -7.05 -8.57
N ASN A 182 -0.16 -6.45 -9.77
CA ASN A 182 -0.24 -7.13 -11.06
C ASN A 182 -1.55 -7.92 -11.27
N ALA A 183 -2.62 -7.52 -10.55
CA ALA A 183 -3.94 -8.13 -10.70
C ALA A 183 -4.51 -7.84 -12.09
N GLN A 184 -5.01 -8.88 -12.75
CA GLN A 184 -5.56 -8.80 -14.10
C GLN A 184 -7.08 -8.59 -14.10
N ILE A 185 -7.73 -9.07 -13.04
CA ILE A 185 -9.18 -9.01 -12.85
C ILE A 185 -9.54 -8.66 -11.41
N PRO A 186 -10.69 -8.02 -11.19
CA PRO A 186 -11.15 -7.60 -9.86
C PRO A 186 -11.26 -8.74 -8.84
N GLU A 187 -11.59 -9.95 -9.28
CA GLU A 187 -11.80 -11.12 -8.44
C GLU A 187 -10.52 -11.57 -7.73
N GLU A 188 -9.35 -11.21 -8.25
CA GLU A 188 -8.09 -11.49 -7.57
C GLU A 188 -7.99 -10.80 -6.21
N TYR A 189 -8.67 -9.67 -6.03
CA TYR A 189 -8.72 -8.94 -4.76
C TYR A 189 -9.73 -9.50 -3.73
N ASP A 190 -10.52 -10.50 -4.06
CA ASP A 190 -11.56 -11.02 -3.16
C ASP A 190 -10.99 -11.59 -1.87
N VAL A 191 -9.76 -12.11 -1.89
CA VAL A 191 -9.07 -12.58 -0.68
C VAL A 191 -8.89 -11.46 0.35
N PHE A 192 -8.65 -10.22 -0.07
CA PHE A 192 -8.57 -9.07 0.84
C PHE A 192 -9.95 -8.74 1.40
N LYS A 193 -10.98 -8.66 0.55
CA LYS A 193 -12.37 -8.40 0.96
C LYS A 193 -12.86 -9.44 1.97
N GLN A 194 -12.61 -10.74 1.71
CA GLN A 194 -12.96 -11.86 2.59
C GLN A 194 -12.26 -11.78 3.96
N ASN A 195 -11.13 -11.09 4.06
CA ASN A 195 -10.42 -10.83 5.31
C ASN A 195 -10.77 -9.45 5.91
N GLY A 196 -11.82 -8.78 5.43
CA GLY A 196 -12.34 -7.52 5.98
C GLY A 196 -11.58 -6.26 5.55
N PHE A 197 -10.65 -6.37 4.59
CA PHE A 197 -9.93 -5.20 4.07
C PHE A 197 -10.79 -4.40 3.10
N THR A 198 -10.55 -3.09 3.07
CA THR A 198 -11.19 -2.15 2.13
C THR A 198 -10.21 -1.76 1.03
N LEU A 199 -10.65 -1.86 -0.22
CA LEU A 199 -9.89 -1.47 -1.40
C LEU A 199 -10.22 -0.03 -1.80
N SER A 200 -9.22 0.77 -2.15
CA SER A 200 -9.44 2.12 -2.70
C SER A 200 -9.98 2.06 -4.13
N ASN A 201 -9.41 1.19 -4.96
CA ASN A 201 -9.87 0.96 -6.33
C ASN A 201 -10.85 -0.22 -6.34
N CYS A 202 -12.10 0.01 -5.97
CA CYS A 202 -13.10 -1.04 -5.75
C CYS A 202 -14.53 -0.65 -6.11
N SER A 203 -14.73 0.42 -6.87
CA SER A 203 -16.06 0.78 -7.33
C SER A 203 -16.62 -0.32 -8.26
N GLU A 204 -17.91 -0.31 -8.56
CA GLU A 204 -18.55 -1.21 -9.53
C GLU A 204 -17.80 -1.23 -10.87
N THR A 205 -17.02 -0.18 -11.12
CA THR A 205 -16.06 -0.06 -12.20
C THR A 205 -14.66 0.16 -11.62
N TYR A 206 -13.86 -0.90 -11.51
CA TYR A 206 -12.44 -0.74 -11.20
C TYR A 206 -11.80 0.20 -12.21
N GLY A 207 -11.15 1.27 -11.72
CA GLY A 207 -10.39 2.15 -12.60
C GLY A 207 -9.15 1.43 -13.14
N ALA A 208 -8.89 1.54 -14.44
CA ALA A 208 -7.63 1.10 -15.02
C ALA A 208 -6.47 1.89 -14.43
N THR A 209 -5.46 1.18 -13.93
CA THR A 209 -4.24 1.78 -13.36
C THR A 209 -3.05 1.63 -14.30
N ALA A 210 -3.05 0.62 -15.18
CA ALA A 210 -2.06 0.49 -16.25
C ALA A 210 -2.49 1.26 -17.52
N THR A 211 -1.55 1.99 -18.14
CA THR A 211 -1.84 2.85 -19.31
C THR A 211 -2.02 2.07 -20.60
N LEU A 212 -1.38 0.90 -20.70
CA LEU A 212 -1.39 0.05 -21.90
C LEU A 212 -2.47 -1.05 -21.86
N ARG A 213 -3.11 -1.24 -20.71
CA ARG A 213 -4.10 -2.28 -20.48
C ARG A 213 -5.20 -1.75 -19.57
N ASP A 214 -6.42 -2.14 -19.84
CA ASP A 214 -7.56 -1.82 -18.97
C ASP A 214 -7.66 -2.84 -17.82
N ILE A 215 -6.67 -2.82 -16.93
CA ILE A 215 -6.56 -3.73 -15.78
C ILE A 215 -6.37 -2.95 -14.46
N PRO A 216 -6.90 -3.47 -13.34
CA PRO A 216 -6.73 -2.87 -12.02
C PRO A 216 -5.44 -3.35 -11.34
N ALA A 217 -4.28 -3.21 -12.03
CA ALA A 217 -3.00 -3.77 -11.57
C ALA A 217 -2.58 -3.24 -10.21
N ASP A 218 -2.83 -1.94 -9.95
CA ASP A 218 -2.42 -1.24 -8.74
C ASP A 218 -3.59 -0.95 -7.81
N ASN A 219 -3.31 -0.88 -6.52
CA ASN A 219 -4.31 -0.56 -5.51
C ASN A 219 -3.69 0.04 -4.24
N ILE A 220 -4.53 0.67 -3.40
CA ILE A 220 -4.24 0.99 -2.01
C ILE A 220 -5.33 0.30 -1.18
N ILE A 221 -4.92 -0.67 -0.35
CA ILE A 221 -5.83 -1.53 0.41
C ILE A 221 -5.56 -1.33 1.90
N VAL A 222 -6.60 -1.17 2.69
CA VAL A 222 -6.48 -0.88 4.13
C VAL A 222 -7.18 -1.93 4.99
N SER A 223 -6.59 -2.22 6.15
CA SER A 223 -7.20 -3.10 7.15
C SER A 223 -8.42 -2.46 7.83
N PRO A 224 -9.28 -3.25 8.49
CA PRO A 224 -10.36 -2.73 9.31
C PRO A 224 -9.87 -1.67 10.31
N GLY A 225 -10.67 -0.62 10.49
CA GLY A 225 -10.35 0.51 11.39
C GLY A 225 -9.60 1.66 10.74
N ILE A 226 -9.04 1.50 9.55
CA ILE A 226 -8.49 2.58 8.73
C ILE A 226 -9.56 2.99 7.71
N LYS A 227 -9.86 4.30 7.61
CA LYS A 227 -10.87 4.80 6.67
C LYS A 227 -10.20 5.44 5.45
N ILE A 228 -10.70 5.10 4.27
CA ILE A 228 -10.34 5.80 3.03
C ILE A 228 -11.26 7.01 2.92
N LEU A 229 -10.70 8.21 3.06
CA LEU A 229 -11.44 9.47 2.94
C LEU A 229 -11.55 9.94 1.49
N GLU A 230 -10.49 9.71 0.72
CA GLU A 230 -10.39 10.09 -0.69
C GLU A 230 -9.46 9.13 -1.41
N PHE A 231 -9.73 8.88 -2.68
CA PHE A 231 -8.87 8.10 -3.58
C PHE A 231 -8.86 8.71 -4.97
N LYS A 232 -7.68 8.77 -5.60
CA LYS A 232 -7.50 9.28 -6.96
C LYS A 232 -6.52 8.41 -7.76
N ILE A 233 -6.84 8.20 -9.03
CA ILE A 233 -5.91 7.73 -10.05
C ILE A 233 -5.48 8.96 -10.85
N LEU A 234 -4.18 9.30 -10.80
CA LEU A 234 -3.67 10.55 -11.38
C LEU A 234 -3.31 10.35 -12.85
N LYS A 235 -4.29 10.48 -13.74
CA LYS A 235 -4.13 10.27 -15.19
C LYS A 235 -3.57 11.48 -15.95
N ASN A 236 -3.43 12.62 -15.29
CA ASN A 236 -2.98 13.89 -15.89
C ASN A 236 -1.46 14.06 -15.96
N TYR A 237 -0.70 13.24 -15.24
CA TYR A 237 0.76 13.29 -15.27
C TYR A 237 1.31 12.49 -16.45
N LYS A 238 2.15 13.11 -17.27
CA LYS A 238 2.88 12.47 -18.38
C LYS A 238 4.20 11.93 -17.87
N LEU A 239 4.14 10.84 -17.13
CA LEU A 239 5.30 10.11 -16.64
C LEU A 239 5.69 9.06 -17.69
N ASP A 240 6.98 8.78 -17.78
CA ASP A 240 7.50 7.75 -18.68
C ASP A 240 7.35 6.35 -18.06
N THR A 241 6.11 6.00 -17.71
CA THR A 241 5.71 4.70 -17.16
C THR A 241 4.38 4.28 -17.78
N ASP A 242 4.13 2.98 -17.76
CA ASP A 242 2.84 2.40 -18.19
C ASP A 242 1.83 2.28 -17.03
N HIS A 243 2.10 2.91 -15.88
CA HIS A 243 1.21 2.97 -14.75
C HIS A 243 0.83 4.41 -14.38
N PHE A 244 -0.38 4.57 -13.84
CA PHE A 244 -0.82 5.84 -13.26
C PHE A 244 -0.53 5.87 -11.76
N PRO A 245 -0.05 6.99 -11.21
CA PRO A 245 0.09 7.15 -9.77
C PRO A 245 -1.27 7.04 -9.07
N LEU A 246 -1.29 6.38 -7.92
CA LEU A 246 -2.43 6.28 -7.03
C LEU A 246 -2.19 7.12 -5.78
N VAL A 247 -3.24 7.78 -5.30
CA VAL A 247 -3.19 8.57 -4.07
C VAL A 247 -4.44 8.31 -3.25
N ALA A 248 -4.27 8.07 -1.96
CA ALA A 248 -5.37 7.96 -1.00
C ALA A 248 -5.11 8.82 0.23
N ARG A 249 -6.16 9.45 0.77
CA ARG A 249 -6.17 10.06 2.08
C ARG A 249 -6.78 9.09 3.06
N LEU A 250 -6.02 8.70 4.07
CA LEU A 250 -6.37 7.67 5.04
C LEU A 250 -6.50 8.28 6.43
N GLN A 251 -7.56 7.89 7.16
CA GLN A 251 -7.78 8.25 8.56
C GLN A 251 -7.52 7.03 9.46
N PHE A 252 -6.69 7.24 10.48
CA PHE A 252 -6.27 6.24 11.46
C PHE A 252 -6.93 6.44 12.82
#